data_d2e037d708180de7347d8d79eb7e493b
#
_entry.id   d2e037d708180de7347d8d79eb7e493b
#
_cell.length_a   1.000
_cell.length_b   1.000
_cell.length_c   1.000
_cell.angle_alpha   90.00
_cell.angle_beta   90.00
_cell.angle_gamma   90.00
#
_symmetry.space_group_name_H-M   'P 1'
#
loop_
_entity.id
_entity.type
_entity.pdbx_description
1 polymer ?
#
loop_
_entity_poly.entity_id
_entity_poly.type
_entity_poly.pdbx_seq_one_letter_code
_entity_poly.pdbx_strand_id
1 'polypeptide(L)'
;MNVKDFSFSEKTGNLNIQLKPIKINNEGEFFERNIEIQHYSLSSGEKQLLILLTQTLLQEKQPYVFIADEPELSLHIEWQHKIIGAIKELNPNAQIIVATHSPEIAGLWKSNITNLHNVTEYGG
;
A
#
# COMPACT_ATOMS: atom_id res chain seq x y z
N MET A 1 -9.26 11.75 3.32
CA MET A 1 -8.33 12.71 3.96
C MET A 1 -7.66 13.53 2.86
N ASN A 2 -7.79 14.87 2.91
CA ASN A 2 -7.19 15.73 1.89
C ASN A 2 -5.76 16.07 2.30
N VAL A 3 -4.80 15.32 1.82
CA VAL A 3 -3.37 15.57 2.02
C VAL A 3 -2.91 16.62 1.02
N LYS A 4 -2.18 17.64 1.48
CA LYS A 4 -1.55 18.68 0.65
C LYS A 4 -0.14 18.26 0.26
N ASP A 5 0.60 17.73 1.23
CA ASP A 5 1.98 17.32 1.05
C ASP A 5 2.39 16.31 2.12
N PHE A 6 3.44 15.55 1.86
CA PHE A 6 4.09 14.71 2.84
C PHE A 6 5.61 14.79 2.65
N SER A 7 6.33 14.76 3.75
CA SER A 7 7.79 14.78 3.74
C SER A 7 8.34 13.85 4.82
N PHE A 8 9.52 13.32 4.58
CA PHE A 8 10.24 12.51 5.54
C PHE A 8 11.34 13.33 6.19
N SER A 9 11.43 13.30 7.51
CA SER A 9 12.56 13.88 8.23
C SER A 9 13.70 12.88 8.25
N GLU A 10 14.77 13.16 7.53
CA GLU A 10 15.99 12.32 7.53
C GLU A 10 16.65 12.21 8.92
N LYS A 11 16.49 13.25 9.75
CA LYS A 11 17.10 13.29 11.09
C LYS A 11 16.36 12.43 12.11
N THR A 12 15.02 12.38 12.03
CA THR A 12 14.18 11.71 13.02
C THR A 12 13.51 10.45 12.48
N GLY A 13 13.51 10.25 11.18
CA GLY A 13 12.74 9.18 10.52
C GLY A 13 11.23 9.39 10.58
N ASN A 14 10.78 10.57 10.98
CA ASN A 14 9.36 10.85 11.14
C ASN A 14 8.73 11.26 9.81
N LEU A 15 7.49 10.83 9.60
CA LEU A 15 6.66 11.23 8.48
C LEU A 15 5.83 12.46 8.86
N ASN A 16 6.05 13.55 8.14
CA ASN A 16 5.25 14.77 8.29
C ASN A 16 4.19 14.82 7.21
N ILE A 17 2.93 14.95 7.62
CA ILE A 17 1.79 15.06 6.71
C ILE A 17 1.18 16.45 6.85
N GLN A 18 1.22 17.22 5.78
CA GLN A 18 0.47 18.47 5.66
C GLN A 18 -0.93 18.19 5.11
N LEU A 19 -1.95 18.56 5.88
CA LEU A 19 -3.33 18.49 5.43
C LEU A 19 -3.74 19.79 4.75
N LYS A 20 -4.60 19.68 3.74
CA LYS A 20 -5.22 20.87 3.15
C LYS A 20 -5.98 21.65 4.21
N PRO A 21 -5.89 22.98 4.19
CA PRO A 21 -6.61 23.81 5.14
C PRO A 21 -8.12 23.52 5.07
N ILE A 22 -8.73 23.39 6.24
CA ILE A 22 -10.19 23.20 6.35
C ILE A 22 -10.80 24.52 6.78
N LYS A 23 -11.82 24.95 6.05
CA LYS A 23 -12.63 26.12 6.42
C LYS A 23 -13.51 25.74 7.60
N ILE A 24 -13.32 26.40 8.77
CA ILE A 24 -13.97 25.99 10.03
C ILE A 24 -15.20 26.84 10.36
N ASN A 25 -15.26 28.08 9.85
CA ASN A 25 -16.38 28.98 10.14
C ASN A 25 -16.78 29.81 8.92
N ASN A 26 -17.90 30.53 9.04
CA ASN A 26 -18.41 31.43 8.01
C ASN A 26 -17.53 32.67 7.78
N GLU A 27 -16.55 32.91 8.65
CA GLU A 27 -15.64 34.07 8.60
C GLU A 27 -14.37 33.79 7.79
N GLY A 28 -14.19 32.53 7.30
CA GLY A 28 -13.13 32.23 6.35
C GLY A 28 -11.77 31.89 6.98
N GLU A 29 -11.71 31.62 8.27
CA GLU A 29 -10.48 31.16 8.90
C GLU A 29 -10.08 29.77 8.41
N PHE A 30 -8.81 29.63 8.03
CA PHE A 30 -8.22 28.39 7.58
C PHE A 30 -7.22 27.92 8.62
N PHE A 31 -7.37 26.68 9.06
CA PHE A 31 -6.38 26.02 9.91
C PHE A 31 -5.52 25.06 9.08
N GLU A 32 -4.24 25.31 9.04
CA GLU A 32 -3.26 24.34 8.54
C GLU A 32 -3.00 23.31 9.64
N ARG A 33 -3.19 22.05 9.30
CA ARG A 33 -2.87 20.92 10.18
C ARG A 33 -1.63 20.22 9.67
N ASN A 34 -0.61 20.18 10.51
CA ASN A 34 0.56 19.35 10.31
C ASN A 34 0.46 18.16 11.28
N ILE A 35 0.51 16.97 10.74
CA ILE A 35 0.56 15.74 11.52
C ILE A 35 1.96 15.18 11.39
N GLU A 36 2.65 15.03 12.49
CA GLU A 36 3.92 14.32 12.57
C GLU A 36 3.64 12.89 13.06
N ILE A 37 3.94 11.91 12.23
CA ILE A 37 3.81 10.50 12.57
C ILE A 37 5.20 9.94 12.82
N GLN A 38 5.42 9.53 14.06
CA GLN A 38 6.65 8.87 14.43
C GLN A 38 6.63 7.43 13.91
N HIS A 39 7.72 7.01 13.23
CA HIS A 39 7.79 5.70 12.59
C HIS A 39 7.54 4.52 13.54
N TYR A 40 7.85 4.67 14.82
CA TYR A 40 7.60 3.65 15.84
C TYR A 40 6.14 3.59 16.30
N SER A 41 5.31 4.59 16.01
CA SER A 41 3.87 4.57 16.33
C SER A 41 3.02 3.86 15.29
N LEU A 42 3.61 3.50 14.13
CA LEU A 42 2.94 2.71 13.12
C LEU A 42 2.84 1.25 13.55
N SER A 43 1.68 0.65 13.35
CA SER A 43 1.49 -0.80 13.49
C SER A 43 2.35 -1.58 12.46
N SER A 44 2.54 -2.87 12.69
CA SER A 44 3.27 -3.72 11.74
C SER A 44 2.64 -3.71 10.35
N GLY A 45 1.30 -3.75 10.26
CA GLY A 45 0.58 -3.68 8.99
C GLY A 45 0.74 -2.35 8.27
N GLU A 46 0.69 -1.23 8.99
CA GLU A 46 0.92 0.09 8.41
C GLU A 46 2.34 0.26 7.88
N LYS A 47 3.34 -0.26 8.60
CA LYS A 47 4.73 -0.31 8.13
C LYS A 47 4.86 -1.14 6.86
N GLN A 48 4.27 -2.33 6.85
CA GLN A 48 4.28 -3.23 5.70
C GLN A 48 3.68 -2.55 4.47
N LEU A 49 2.51 -1.93 4.62
CA LEU A 49 1.84 -1.21 3.55
C LEU A 49 2.70 -0.06 3.02
N LEU A 50 3.28 0.74 3.91
CA LEU A 50 4.14 1.86 3.55
C LEU A 50 5.36 1.37 2.73
N ILE A 51 5.99 0.28 3.16
CA ILE A 51 7.12 -0.33 2.44
C ILE A 51 6.69 -0.75 1.03
N LEU A 52 5.60 -1.51 0.90
CA LEU A 52 5.11 -2.03 -0.38
C LEU A 52 4.78 -0.91 -1.36
N LEU A 53 4.04 0.10 -0.91
CA LEU A 53 3.65 1.23 -1.76
C LEU A 53 4.85 2.11 -2.14
N THR A 54 5.79 2.33 -1.20
CA THR A 54 7.00 3.09 -1.49
C THR A 54 7.89 2.37 -2.50
N GLN A 55 8.10 1.06 -2.33
CA GLN A 55 8.86 0.27 -3.29
C GLN A 55 8.24 0.32 -4.69
N THR A 56 6.91 0.26 -4.78
CA THR A 56 6.20 0.36 -6.06
C THR A 56 6.35 1.75 -6.68
N LEU A 57 6.26 2.80 -5.86
CA LEU A 57 6.42 4.18 -6.33
C LEU A 57 7.83 4.45 -6.88
N LEU A 58 8.86 3.92 -6.21
CA LEU A 58 10.26 4.05 -6.61
C LEU A 58 10.58 3.35 -7.96
N GLN A 59 9.70 2.49 -8.45
CA GLN A 59 9.83 1.88 -9.77
C GLN A 59 9.55 2.86 -10.93
N GLU A 60 9.04 4.06 -10.65
CA GLU A 60 8.79 5.11 -11.64
C GLU A 60 8.02 4.63 -12.88
N LYS A 61 7.04 3.74 -12.67
CA LYS A 61 6.24 3.08 -13.72
C LYS A 61 7.04 2.29 -14.75
N GLN A 62 8.28 1.93 -14.44
CA GLN A 62 9.05 1.04 -15.29
C GLN A 62 8.48 -0.39 -15.27
N PRO A 63 8.70 -1.21 -16.31
CA PRO A 63 8.33 -2.62 -16.28
C PRO A 63 9.10 -3.34 -15.17
N TYR A 64 8.39 -3.82 -14.18
CA TYR A 64 8.93 -4.56 -13.03
C TYR A 64 8.15 -5.84 -12.80
N VAL A 65 8.82 -6.86 -12.27
CA VAL A 65 8.18 -8.03 -11.70
C VAL A 65 8.14 -7.85 -10.18
N PHE A 66 6.95 -7.69 -9.64
CA PHE A 66 6.71 -7.60 -8.21
C PHE A 66 6.35 -8.99 -7.69
N ILE A 67 7.19 -9.55 -6.84
CA ILE A 67 6.96 -10.88 -6.25
C ILE A 67 6.78 -10.69 -4.75
N ALA A 68 5.68 -11.17 -4.20
CA ALA A 68 5.41 -11.11 -2.78
C ALA A 68 4.82 -12.42 -2.28
N ASP A 69 5.28 -12.83 -1.10
CA ASP A 69 4.77 -13.96 -0.35
C ASP A 69 3.97 -13.42 0.84
N GLU A 70 2.69 -13.77 0.90
CA GLU A 70 1.73 -13.32 1.90
C GLU A 70 1.82 -11.82 2.23
N PRO A 71 1.71 -10.92 1.22
CA PRO A 71 1.88 -9.48 1.44
C PRO A 71 0.81 -8.88 2.35
N GLU A 72 -0.26 -9.62 2.58
CA GLU A 72 -1.37 -9.26 3.45
C GLU A 72 -1.13 -9.54 4.92
N LEU A 73 -0.10 -10.28 5.29
CA LEU A 73 0.20 -10.55 6.70
C LEU A 73 0.28 -9.25 7.49
N SER A 74 -0.43 -9.21 8.60
CA SER A 74 -0.58 -8.02 9.46
C SER A 74 -1.41 -6.87 8.90
N LEU A 75 -1.94 -6.97 7.67
CA LEU A 75 -2.84 -5.96 7.12
C LEU A 75 -4.27 -6.17 7.61
N HIS A 76 -4.95 -5.06 7.90
CA HIS A 76 -6.39 -5.09 8.15
C HIS A 76 -7.13 -5.57 6.89
N ILE A 77 -8.22 -6.33 7.08
CA ILE A 77 -8.97 -6.98 5.99
C ILE A 77 -9.40 -6.01 4.87
N GLU A 78 -9.77 -4.79 5.21
CA GLU A 78 -10.13 -3.76 4.21
C GLU A 78 -8.96 -3.36 3.31
N TRP A 79 -7.73 -3.49 3.81
CA TRP A 79 -6.53 -3.16 3.06
C TRP A 79 -6.08 -4.32 2.20
N GLN A 80 -6.33 -5.56 2.65
CA GLN A 80 -6.09 -6.76 1.84
C GLN A 80 -6.83 -6.70 0.51
N HIS A 81 -8.07 -6.24 0.51
CA HIS A 81 -8.85 -6.04 -0.72
C HIS A 81 -8.26 -5.00 -1.69
N LYS A 82 -7.50 -4.05 -1.19
CA LYS A 82 -7.06 -2.87 -1.97
C LYS A 82 -5.60 -2.93 -2.40
N ILE A 83 -4.76 -3.73 -1.73
CA ILE A 83 -3.31 -3.68 -1.89
C ILE A 83 -2.85 -3.94 -3.33
N ILE A 84 -3.36 -4.98 -3.96
CA ILE A 84 -2.98 -5.33 -5.34
C ILE A 84 -3.43 -4.26 -6.33
N GLY A 85 -4.63 -3.73 -6.13
CA GLY A 85 -5.14 -2.61 -6.94
C GLY A 85 -4.28 -1.36 -6.79
N ALA A 86 -3.89 -1.02 -5.57
CA ALA A 86 -3.03 0.14 -5.30
C ALA A 86 -1.64 0.00 -5.95
N ILE A 87 -1.02 -1.19 -5.85
CA ILE A 87 0.26 -1.47 -6.53
C ILE A 87 0.10 -1.29 -8.04
N LYS A 88 -0.98 -1.82 -8.61
CA LYS A 88 -1.26 -1.74 -10.05
C LYS A 88 -1.55 -0.31 -10.52
N GLU A 89 -2.18 0.49 -9.68
CA GLU A 89 -2.46 1.90 -9.95
C GLU A 89 -1.17 2.74 -9.92
N LEU A 90 -0.28 2.48 -8.95
CA LEU A 90 1.02 3.15 -8.85
C LEU A 90 1.96 2.78 -9.99
N ASN A 91 1.98 1.50 -10.37
CA ASN A 91 2.77 1.00 -11.49
C ASN A 91 1.96 0.07 -12.40
N PRO A 92 1.25 0.61 -13.42
CA PRO A 92 0.46 -0.20 -14.36
C PRO A 92 1.29 -1.19 -15.17
N ASN A 93 2.59 -0.94 -15.33
CA ASN A 93 3.52 -1.77 -16.09
C ASN A 93 4.14 -2.90 -15.26
N ALA A 94 3.85 -2.97 -13.95
CA ALA A 94 4.33 -4.06 -13.12
C ALA A 94 3.56 -5.36 -13.40
N GLN A 95 4.29 -6.46 -13.53
CA GLN A 95 3.75 -7.81 -13.39
C GLN A 95 3.75 -8.17 -11.91
N ILE A 96 2.58 -8.52 -11.38
CA ILE A 96 2.42 -8.84 -9.96
C ILE A 96 2.23 -10.34 -9.83
N ILE A 97 3.09 -10.97 -9.04
CA ILE A 97 3.03 -12.39 -8.67
C ILE A 97 2.94 -12.46 -7.15
N VAL A 98 1.85 -13.00 -6.64
CA VAL A 98 1.58 -13.08 -5.21
C VAL A 98 1.29 -14.52 -4.82
N ALA A 99 1.99 -15.03 -3.81
CA ALA A 99 1.57 -16.20 -3.08
C ALA A 99 0.75 -15.73 -1.88
N THR A 100 -0.46 -16.25 -1.71
CA THR A 100 -1.36 -15.84 -0.64
C THR A 100 -2.29 -16.95 -0.21
N HIS A 101 -2.64 -16.97 1.06
CA HIS A 101 -3.73 -17.76 1.62
C HIS A 101 -4.99 -16.91 1.90
N SER A 102 -4.96 -15.61 1.61
CA SER A 102 -6.09 -14.72 1.85
C SER A 102 -7.17 -14.88 0.80
N PRO A 103 -8.38 -15.29 1.18
CA PRO A 103 -9.53 -15.32 0.28
C PRO A 103 -9.94 -13.93 -0.20
N GLU A 104 -9.62 -12.89 0.57
CA GLU A 104 -9.90 -11.49 0.25
C GLU A 104 -9.07 -11.04 -0.95
N ILE A 105 -7.78 -11.39 -1.00
CA ILE A 105 -6.93 -11.12 -2.17
C ILE A 105 -7.39 -11.98 -3.34
N ALA A 106 -7.50 -13.28 -3.15
CA ALA A 106 -7.85 -14.23 -4.18
C ALA A 106 -9.24 -13.93 -4.81
N GLY A 107 -10.20 -13.53 -4.00
CA GLY A 107 -11.58 -13.30 -4.42
C GLY A 107 -11.76 -12.25 -5.51
N LEU A 108 -10.92 -11.23 -5.53
CA LEU A 108 -10.97 -10.16 -6.54
C LEU A 108 -10.27 -10.53 -7.86
N TRP A 109 -9.37 -11.52 -7.83
CA TRP A 109 -8.51 -11.89 -8.95
C TRP A 109 -8.71 -13.32 -9.44
N LYS A 110 -9.93 -13.85 -9.31
CA LYS A 110 -10.29 -15.26 -9.60
C LYS A 110 -9.78 -15.78 -10.95
N SER A 111 -9.79 -14.94 -11.97
CA SER A 111 -9.31 -15.30 -13.32
C SER A 111 -7.79 -15.45 -13.42
N ASN A 112 -7.06 -14.99 -12.41
CA ASN A 112 -5.60 -14.93 -12.39
C ASN A 112 -5.00 -15.88 -11.34
N ILE A 113 -5.81 -16.75 -10.73
CA ILE A 113 -5.34 -17.68 -9.70
C ILE A 113 -4.80 -18.95 -10.36
N THR A 114 -3.62 -19.35 -9.91
CA THR A 114 -3.06 -20.68 -10.16
C THR A 114 -2.99 -21.45 -8.85
N ASN A 115 -3.66 -22.60 -8.79
CA ASN A 115 -3.57 -23.48 -7.62
C ASN A 115 -2.34 -24.37 -7.76
N LEU A 116 -1.39 -24.23 -6.84
CA LEU A 116 -0.14 -24.98 -6.88
C LEU A 116 -0.33 -26.49 -6.68
N HIS A 117 -1.38 -26.95 -6.01
CA HIS A 117 -1.70 -28.39 -5.91
C HIS A 117 -1.92 -29.04 -7.27
N ASN A 118 -2.48 -28.29 -8.22
CA ASN A 118 -2.74 -28.83 -9.57
C ASN A 118 -1.49 -28.86 -10.45
N VAL A 119 -0.41 -28.16 -10.07
CA VAL A 119 0.85 -28.09 -10.84
C VAL A 119 1.74 -29.30 -10.54
N THR A 120 1.66 -29.87 -9.34
CA THR A 120 2.49 -31.00 -8.91
C THR A 120 2.03 -32.34 -9.50
N GLU A 121 0.81 -32.43 -10.03
CA GLU A 121 0.31 -33.68 -10.64
C GLU A 121 0.81 -33.93 -12.08
N TYR A 122 1.43 -32.92 -12.74
CA TYR A 122 1.95 -33.04 -14.10
C TYR A 122 3.47 -33.26 -14.18
N GLY A 123 4.15 -33.43 -13.06
CA GLY A 123 5.61 -33.59 -12.96
C GLY A 123 6.07 -34.96 -12.47
N GLY A 124 5.29 -36.03 -12.71
CA GLY A 124 5.62 -37.38 -12.37
C GLY A 124 5.89 -38.21 -13.60
#